data_42ae6a525a625ab9343ae97101dabc09
#
_entry.id   42ae6a525a625ab9343ae97101dabc09
#
_cell.length_a   1.000
_cell.length_b   1.000
_cell.length_c   1.000
_cell.angle_alpha   90.00
_cell.angle_beta   90.00
_cell.angle_gamma   90.00
#
_symmetry.space_group_name_H-M   'P 1'
#
loop_
_entity.id
_entity.type
_entity.pdbx_description
1 polymer ?
#
loop_
_entity_poly.entity_id
_entity_poly.type
_entity_poly.pdbx_seq_one_letter_code
_entity_poly.pdbx_strand_id
1 'polypeptide(L)'
;NARLFSSLTVRETLMVALESRQRSILIPSILALPPSPKHEGRKRREADEIISYLGLGRYADSLMGELSTGTRRIVELGSLIALDSKLMLLDEPTAGVAQRETEAFGPLIRMIKEELGASILIIEHDMPMVMSISDRIYCLEAGHVIAEGAPDAIRNNPAVIASYLGTDERAIQRSNTKD
;
A
#
# COMPACT_ATOMS: atom_id res chain seq x y z
N ASN A 1 10.57 -0.85 -8.61
CA ASN A 1 11.88 -1.50 -8.49
C ASN A 1 12.33 -1.57 -7.02
N ALA A 2 11.76 -2.51 -6.27
CA ALA A 2 12.05 -2.76 -4.84
C ALA A 2 13.42 -3.44 -4.58
N ARG A 3 14.45 -3.11 -5.37
CA ARG A 3 15.79 -3.72 -5.22
C ARG A 3 16.68 -3.03 -4.18
N LEU A 4 16.34 -1.83 -3.72
CA LEU A 4 17.20 -1.04 -2.82
C LEU A 4 17.36 -1.65 -1.42
N PHE A 5 16.43 -2.47 -0.97
CA PHE A 5 16.42 -3.02 0.38
C PHE A 5 16.35 -4.55 0.45
N SER A 6 16.69 -5.26 -0.64
CA SER A 6 16.60 -6.73 -0.68
C SER A 6 17.44 -7.45 0.37
N SER A 7 18.50 -6.81 0.85
CA SER A 7 19.43 -7.31 1.86
C SER A 7 19.06 -6.94 3.30
N LEU A 8 18.03 -6.12 3.50
CA LEU A 8 17.51 -5.81 4.83
C LEU A 8 16.42 -6.79 5.23
N THR A 9 16.29 -7.03 6.51
CA THR A 9 15.14 -7.72 7.08
C THR A 9 13.89 -6.82 7.06
N VAL A 10 12.70 -7.39 7.23
CA VAL A 10 11.45 -6.63 7.39
C VAL A 10 11.59 -5.60 8.50
N ARG A 11 12.10 -6.02 9.68
CA ARG A 11 12.32 -5.14 10.82
C ARG A 11 13.26 -3.99 10.49
N GLU A 12 14.41 -4.27 9.89
CA GLU A 12 15.38 -3.23 9.51
C GLU A 12 14.79 -2.26 8.49
N THR A 13 14.01 -2.74 7.52
CA THR A 13 13.32 -1.89 6.54
C THR A 13 12.39 -0.90 7.22
N LEU A 14 11.58 -1.34 8.18
CA LEU A 14 10.69 -0.48 8.94
C LEU A 14 11.45 0.47 9.87
N MET A 15 12.55 0.02 10.48
CA MET A 15 13.41 0.89 11.28
C MET A 15 14.03 2.03 10.46
N VAL A 16 14.42 1.76 9.20
CA VAL A 16 14.90 2.80 8.26
C VAL A 16 13.80 3.81 7.95
N ALA A 17 12.55 3.36 7.75
CA ALA A 17 11.42 4.26 7.54
C ALA A 17 11.14 5.13 8.77
N LEU A 18 11.18 4.56 9.97
CA LEU A 18 11.05 5.29 11.24
C LEU A 18 12.16 6.33 11.44
N GLU A 19 13.40 6.05 11.00
CA GLU A 19 14.50 7.01 11.01
C GLU A 19 14.18 8.26 10.21
N SER A 20 13.60 8.10 9.04
CA SER A 20 13.25 9.20 8.14
C SER A 20 12.19 10.14 8.72
N ARG A 21 11.28 9.63 9.56
CA ARG A 21 10.28 10.43 10.29
C ARG A 21 10.91 11.30 11.38
N GLN A 22 11.86 10.74 12.07
CA GLN A 22 12.59 11.48 13.11
C GLN A 22 13.70 12.24 12.41
N ARG A 23 13.55 13.55 12.20
CA ARG A 23 14.64 14.44 11.79
C ARG A 23 15.77 14.40 12.81
N SER A 24 16.35 13.22 12.96
CA SER A 24 17.44 12.96 13.87
C SER A 24 18.75 13.41 13.26
N ILE A 25 19.09 14.66 13.59
CA ILE A 25 20.43 14.92 14.03
C ILE A 25 21.47 14.59 12.96
N LEU A 26 21.50 15.42 11.92
CA LEU A 26 22.69 15.49 11.04
C LEU A 26 23.99 15.64 11.87
N ILE A 27 23.92 16.26 13.05
CA ILE A 27 25.07 16.57 13.89
C ILE A 27 25.79 15.33 14.46
N PRO A 28 25.13 14.32 15.06
CA PRO A 28 25.83 13.11 15.49
C PRO A 28 26.38 12.26 14.36
N SER A 29 25.67 12.21 13.21
CA SER A 29 26.15 11.46 12.05
C SER A 29 27.40 12.07 11.44
N ILE A 30 27.51 13.41 11.43
CA ILE A 30 28.72 14.14 11.01
C ILE A 30 29.90 13.87 11.94
N LEU A 31 29.62 13.70 13.25
CA LEU A 31 30.64 13.45 14.26
C LEU A 31 30.95 11.94 14.44
N ALA A 32 30.38 11.07 13.59
CA ALA A 32 30.53 9.61 13.64
C ALA A 32 30.27 9.02 15.06
N LEU A 33 29.38 9.66 15.84
CA LEU A 33 28.98 9.15 17.14
C LEU A 33 28.02 7.97 16.96
N PRO A 34 28.22 6.86 17.69
CA PRO A 34 27.30 5.73 17.58
C PRO A 34 25.89 6.15 18.01
N PRO A 35 24.83 5.64 17.35
CA PRO A 35 23.46 5.92 17.74
C PRO A 35 23.24 5.52 19.21
N SER A 36 22.50 6.33 19.94
CA SER A 36 22.21 6.03 21.35
C SER A 36 21.42 4.72 21.44
N PRO A 37 21.86 3.74 22.27
CA PRO A 37 21.16 2.45 22.44
C PRO A 37 19.68 2.60 22.82
N LYS A 38 19.32 3.68 23.51
CA LYS A 38 17.92 4.00 23.89
C LYS A 38 17.06 4.36 22.68
N HIS A 39 17.60 5.06 21.68
CA HIS A 39 16.87 5.43 20.46
C HIS A 39 16.66 4.21 19.57
N GLU A 40 17.65 3.36 19.43
CA GLU A 40 17.58 2.14 18.64
C GLU A 40 16.56 1.15 19.22
N GLY A 41 16.57 0.95 20.55
CA GLY A 41 15.59 0.10 21.22
C GLY A 41 14.16 0.61 21.14
N ARG A 42 13.92 1.93 21.02
CA ARG A 42 12.59 2.48 20.78
C ARG A 42 12.12 2.21 19.35
N LYS A 43 12.95 2.49 18.35
CA LYS A 43 12.62 2.22 16.93
C LYS A 43 12.33 0.75 16.68
N ARG A 44 13.10 -0.14 17.31
CA ARG A 44 12.86 -1.58 17.21
C ARG A 44 11.47 -1.94 17.74
N ARG A 45 11.06 -1.41 18.88
CA ARG A 45 9.70 -1.65 19.42
C ARG A 45 8.62 -1.09 18.50
N GLU A 46 8.76 0.14 18.00
CA GLU A 46 7.82 0.73 17.06
C GLU A 46 7.73 -0.10 15.76
N ALA A 47 8.85 -0.61 15.25
CA ALA A 47 8.86 -1.52 14.10
C ALA A 47 8.15 -2.85 14.41
N ASP A 48 8.38 -3.43 15.59
CA ASP A 48 7.73 -4.67 16.01
C ASP A 48 6.20 -4.48 16.20
N GLU A 49 5.75 -3.31 16.63
CA GLU A 49 4.32 -2.95 16.70
C GLU A 49 3.70 -2.90 15.30
N ILE A 50 4.35 -2.25 14.32
CA ILE A 50 3.90 -2.22 12.93
C ILE A 50 3.88 -3.64 12.34
N ILE A 51 4.91 -4.44 12.57
CA ILE A 51 4.99 -5.83 12.14
C ILE A 51 3.81 -6.65 12.69
N SER A 52 3.52 -6.49 13.98
CA SER A 52 2.39 -7.16 14.62
C SER A 52 1.05 -6.71 14.04
N TYR A 53 0.88 -5.40 13.87
CA TYR A 53 -0.32 -4.78 13.29
C TYR A 53 -0.64 -5.30 11.88
N LEU A 54 0.40 -5.49 11.05
CA LEU A 54 0.27 -6.01 9.69
C LEU A 54 0.27 -7.55 9.59
N GLY A 55 0.32 -8.26 10.72
CA GLY A 55 0.36 -9.73 10.74
C GLY A 55 1.66 -10.32 10.17
N LEU A 56 2.74 -9.55 10.14
CA LEU A 56 4.03 -9.93 9.55
C LEU A 56 4.98 -10.61 10.55
N GLY A 57 4.53 -10.99 11.75
CA GLY A 57 5.39 -11.48 12.84
C GLY A 57 6.34 -12.61 12.43
N ARG A 58 5.85 -13.58 11.62
CA ARG A 58 6.68 -14.70 11.12
C ARG A 58 7.79 -14.28 10.14
N TYR A 59 7.69 -13.09 9.58
CA TYR A 59 8.64 -12.56 8.59
C TYR A 59 9.56 -11.48 9.15
N ALA A 60 9.43 -11.13 10.45
CA ALA A 60 10.15 -10.01 11.06
C ALA A 60 11.66 -10.01 10.77
N ASP A 61 12.28 -11.18 10.81
CA ASP A 61 13.72 -11.37 10.60
C ASP A 61 14.05 -11.97 9.22
N SER A 62 13.05 -12.12 8.31
CA SER A 62 13.27 -12.55 6.93
C SER A 62 13.81 -11.41 6.09
N LEU A 63 14.69 -11.71 5.12
CA LEU A 63 15.18 -10.72 4.16
C LEU A 63 14.07 -10.30 3.18
N MET A 64 14.01 -9.03 2.85
CA MET A 64 13.05 -8.49 1.88
C MET A 64 13.12 -9.20 0.52
N GLY A 65 14.33 -9.64 0.12
CA GLY A 65 14.53 -10.37 -1.14
C GLY A 65 13.93 -11.76 -1.18
N GLU A 66 13.66 -12.37 -0.02
CA GLU A 66 13.13 -13.74 0.11
C GLU A 66 11.59 -13.78 0.19
N LEU A 67 10.95 -12.62 0.37
CA LEU A 67 9.50 -12.51 0.51
C LEU A 67 8.77 -12.67 -0.82
N SER A 68 7.54 -13.20 -0.77
CA SER A 68 6.61 -13.11 -1.90
C SER A 68 6.34 -11.64 -2.27
N THR A 69 5.92 -11.40 -3.51
CA THR A 69 5.56 -10.05 -3.96
C THR A 69 4.48 -9.44 -3.07
N GLY A 70 3.42 -10.18 -2.73
CA GLY A 70 2.35 -9.73 -1.86
C GLY A 70 2.85 -9.35 -0.46
N THR A 71 3.64 -10.23 0.17
CA THR A 71 4.21 -9.93 1.50
C THR A 71 5.11 -8.69 1.46
N ARG A 72 5.91 -8.53 0.42
CA ARG A 72 6.76 -7.35 0.22
C ARG A 72 5.94 -6.06 0.11
N ARG A 73 4.83 -6.09 -0.64
CA ARG A 73 3.91 -4.95 -0.75
C ARG A 73 3.28 -4.58 0.58
N ILE A 74 2.97 -5.55 1.44
CA ILE A 74 2.49 -5.27 2.81
C ILE A 74 3.58 -4.56 3.63
N VAL A 75 4.85 -4.95 3.52
CA VAL A 75 5.97 -4.24 4.18
C VAL A 75 6.14 -2.82 3.64
N GLU A 76 5.96 -2.60 2.34
CA GLU A 76 5.98 -1.26 1.73
C GLU A 76 4.87 -0.37 2.32
N LEU A 77 3.65 -0.88 2.50
CA LEU A 77 2.57 -0.17 3.21
C LEU A 77 2.96 0.09 4.67
N GLY A 78 3.58 -0.87 5.35
CA GLY A 78 4.13 -0.69 6.69
C GLY A 78 5.14 0.45 6.80
N SER A 79 5.95 0.63 5.77
CA SER A 79 6.89 1.75 5.71
C SER A 79 6.17 3.11 5.61
N LEU A 80 5.02 3.19 4.93
CA LEU A 80 4.18 4.40 4.91
C LEU A 80 3.56 4.69 6.27
N ILE A 81 3.16 3.65 7.02
CA ILE A 81 2.71 3.78 8.41
C ILE A 81 3.86 4.33 9.28
N ALA A 82 5.05 3.75 9.17
CA ALA A 82 6.23 4.18 9.90
C ALA A 82 6.57 5.66 9.67
N LEU A 83 6.34 6.16 8.43
CA LEU A 83 6.53 7.57 8.06
C LEU A 83 5.44 8.50 8.61
N ASP A 84 4.33 8.00 9.15
CA ASP A 84 3.16 8.78 9.58
C ASP A 84 2.64 9.71 8.48
N SER A 85 2.57 9.19 7.26
CA SER A 85 2.24 9.97 6.07
C SER A 85 0.78 10.40 6.09
N LYS A 86 0.51 11.71 5.92
CA LYS A 86 -0.86 12.26 5.84
C LYS A 86 -1.43 12.23 4.41
N LEU A 87 -0.57 12.04 3.42
CA LEU A 87 -0.94 11.81 2.03
C LEU A 87 -0.10 10.64 1.49
N MET A 88 -0.78 9.61 0.99
CA MET A 88 -0.16 8.45 0.36
C MET A 88 -0.49 8.41 -1.13
N LEU A 89 0.52 8.16 -1.95
CA LEU A 89 0.39 7.96 -3.38
C LEU A 89 0.76 6.51 -3.68
N LEU A 90 -0.22 5.71 -4.09
CA LEU A 90 -0.06 4.29 -4.38
C LEU A 90 -0.27 4.06 -5.87
N ASP A 91 0.79 3.62 -6.55
CA ASP A 91 0.78 3.33 -7.97
C ASP A 91 0.84 1.82 -8.18
N GLU A 92 -0.27 1.24 -8.63
CA GLU A 92 -0.48 -0.20 -8.83
C GLU A 92 0.04 -1.06 -7.65
N PRO A 93 -0.40 -0.81 -6.40
CA PRO A 93 0.13 -1.53 -5.24
C PRO A 93 -0.11 -3.03 -5.26
N THR A 94 -1.05 -3.51 -6.08
CA THR A 94 -1.34 -4.94 -6.25
C THR A 94 -0.66 -5.57 -7.46
N ALA A 95 0.12 -4.82 -8.23
CA ALA A 95 0.81 -5.36 -9.41
C ALA A 95 1.73 -6.53 -9.06
N GLY A 96 1.52 -7.67 -9.73
CA GLY A 96 2.30 -8.89 -9.51
C GLY A 96 1.96 -9.66 -8.21
N VAL A 97 0.92 -9.26 -7.51
CA VAL A 97 0.37 -9.97 -6.35
C VAL A 97 -0.60 -11.07 -6.82
N ALA A 98 -0.59 -12.23 -6.19
CA ALA A 98 -1.53 -13.29 -6.51
C ALA A 98 -2.97 -12.86 -6.14
N GLN A 99 -3.96 -13.21 -6.98
CA GLN A 99 -5.35 -12.76 -6.82
C GLN A 99 -5.92 -12.99 -5.42
N ARG A 100 -5.61 -14.12 -4.79
CA ARG A 100 -6.03 -14.41 -3.40
C ARG A 100 -5.46 -13.44 -2.37
N GLU A 101 -4.26 -12.93 -2.62
CA GLU A 101 -3.60 -11.96 -1.74
C GLU A 101 -4.13 -10.54 -2.02
N THR A 102 -4.51 -10.24 -3.28
CA THR A 102 -5.07 -8.94 -3.69
C THR A 102 -6.36 -8.61 -2.92
N GLU A 103 -7.22 -9.60 -2.67
CA GLU A 103 -8.47 -9.40 -1.92
C GLU A 103 -8.23 -8.85 -0.49
N ALA A 104 -7.09 -9.15 0.11
CA ALA A 104 -6.73 -8.64 1.43
C ALA A 104 -6.20 -7.20 1.42
N PHE A 105 -5.76 -6.68 0.26
CA PHE A 105 -5.18 -5.33 0.16
C PHE A 105 -6.21 -4.22 0.35
N GLY A 106 -7.40 -4.36 -0.21
CA GLY A 106 -8.46 -3.36 -0.05
C GLY A 106 -8.78 -3.07 1.41
N PRO A 107 -9.16 -4.08 2.22
CA PRO A 107 -9.38 -3.91 3.66
C PRO A 107 -8.15 -3.33 4.39
N LEU A 108 -6.94 -3.76 4.05
CA LEU A 108 -5.71 -3.27 4.66
C LEU A 108 -5.49 -1.77 4.38
N ILE A 109 -5.64 -1.33 3.13
CA ILE A 109 -5.51 0.08 2.74
C ILE A 109 -6.54 0.95 3.48
N ARG A 110 -7.78 0.47 3.60
CA ARG A 110 -8.83 1.17 4.33
C ARG A 110 -8.50 1.31 5.81
N MET A 111 -8.04 0.23 6.44
CA MET A 111 -7.62 0.22 7.83
C MET A 111 -6.49 1.22 8.09
N ILE A 112 -5.47 1.26 7.23
CA ILE A 112 -4.36 2.22 7.30
C ILE A 112 -4.87 3.66 7.15
N LYS A 113 -5.77 3.92 6.20
CA LYS A 113 -6.39 5.24 6.01
C LYS A 113 -7.07 5.74 7.27
N GLU A 114 -7.89 4.89 7.89
CA GLU A 114 -8.65 5.22 9.10
C GLU A 114 -7.71 5.46 10.30
N GLU A 115 -6.74 4.58 10.52
CA GLU A 115 -5.79 4.66 11.64
C GLU A 115 -4.93 5.92 11.59
N LEU A 116 -4.41 6.26 10.41
CA LEU A 116 -3.55 7.43 10.23
C LEU A 116 -4.32 8.74 10.00
N GLY A 117 -5.62 8.67 9.73
CA GLY A 117 -6.40 9.82 9.26
C GLY A 117 -5.78 10.41 7.98
N ALA A 118 -5.27 9.55 7.10
CA ALA A 118 -4.55 9.94 5.90
C ALA A 118 -5.47 10.02 4.68
N SER A 119 -5.09 10.87 3.71
CA SER A 119 -5.65 10.83 2.36
C SER A 119 -4.83 9.90 1.48
N ILE A 120 -5.49 9.08 0.66
CA ILE A 120 -4.84 8.14 -0.23
C ILE A 120 -5.27 8.42 -1.67
N LEU A 121 -4.32 8.63 -2.56
CA LEU A 121 -4.52 8.58 -4.00
C LEU A 121 -3.96 7.25 -4.50
N ILE A 122 -4.83 6.44 -5.11
CA ILE A 122 -4.45 5.13 -5.64
C ILE A 122 -4.70 5.10 -7.16
N ILE A 123 -3.73 4.59 -7.90
CA ILE A 123 -3.86 4.25 -9.31
C ILE A 123 -3.93 2.73 -9.38
N GLU A 124 -5.02 2.20 -9.90
CA GLU A 124 -5.27 0.76 -10.00
C GLU A 124 -6.21 0.44 -11.14
N HIS A 125 -6.11 -0.78 -11.64
CA HIS A 125 -6.98 -1.31 -12.68
C HIS A 125 -7.87 -2.48 -12.18
N ASP A 126 -7.71 -2.92 -10.93
CA ASP A 126 -8.61 -3.86 -10.26
C ASP A 126 -9.89 -3.12 -9.83
N MET A 127 -10.88 -3.10 -10.74
CA MET A 127 -12.14 -2.38 -10.53
C MET A 127 -12.88 -2.84 -9.25
N PRO A 128 -13.02 -4.14 -8.94
CA PRO A 128 -13.60 -4.60 -7.68
C PRO A 128 -12.95 -3.98 -6.45
N MET A 129 -11.62 -3.95 -6.40
CA MET A 129 -10.90 -3.36 -5.28
C MET A 129 -11.11 -1.84 -5.23
N VAL A 130 -10.92 -1.11 -6.35
CA VAL A 130 -11.11 0.34 -6.42
C VAL A 130 -12.51 0.74 -5.97
N MET A 131 -13.54 0.05 -6.47
CA MET A 131 -14.93 0.32 -6.09
C MET A 131 -15.20 0.07 -4.60
N SER A 132 -14.46 -0.84 -3.97
CA SER A 132 -14.69 -1.20 -2.57
C SER A 132 -14.06 -0.25 -1.57
N ILE A 133 -12.98 0.48 -1.95
CA ILE A 133 -12.18 1.28 -1.01
C ILE A 133 -12.21 2.78 -1.26
N SER A 134 -12.67 3.22 -2.45
CA SER A 134 -12.60 4.62 -2.85
C SER A 134 -13.82 5.41 -2.39
N ASP A 135 -13.61 6.66 -1.99
CA ASP A 135 -14.68 7.63 -1.78
C ASP A 135 -15.06 8.33 -3.10
N ARG A 136 -14.06 8.51 -3.99
CA ARG A 136 -14.18 9.18 -5.29
C ARG A 136 -13.24 8.54 -6.29
N ILE A 137 -13.72 8.36 -7.51
CA ILE A 137 -13.00 7.70 -8.59
C ILE A 137 -12.94 8.65 -9.80
N TYR A 138 -11.77 8.70 -10.42
CA TYR A 138 -11.53 9.32 -11.71
C TYR A 138 -11.17 8.22 -12.70
N CYS A 139 -11.99 8.04 -13.73
CA CYS A 139 -11.72 7.09 -14.80
C CYS A 139 -10.97 7.79 -15.93
N LEU A 140 -9.81 7.27 -16.32
CA LEU A 140 -8.96 7.82 -17.36
C LEU A 140 -8.94 6.87 -18.57
N GLU A 141 -9.07 7.45 -19.77
CA GLU A 141 -8.84 6.78 -21.03
C GLU A 141 -7.95 7.65 -21.91
N ALA A 142 -6.88 7.09 -22.45
CA ALA A 142 -5.91 7.79 -23.29
C ALA A 142 -5.45 9.16 -22.71
N GLY A 143 -5.30 9.25 -21.37
CA GLY A 143 -4.87 10.47 -20.69
C GLY A 143 -5.98 11.49 -20.41
N HIS A 144 -7.24 11.20 -20.77
CA HIS A 144 -8.39 12.06 -20.52
C HIS A 144 -9.30 11.46 -19.45
N VAL A 145 -9.85 12.32 -18.58
CA VAL A 145 -10.87 11.91 -17.61
C VAL A 145 -12.20 11.73 -18.36
N ILE A 146 -12.70 10.49 -18.43
CA ILE A 146 -13.97 10.15 -19.08
C ILE A 146 -15.14 10.10 -18.11
N ALA A 147 -14.88 9.93 -16.82
CA ALA A 147 -15.88 9.94 -15.77
C ALA A 147 -15.25 10.26 -14.41
N GLU A 148 -16.06 10.86 -13.52
CA GLU A 148 -15.68 11.19 -12.16
C GLU A 148 -16.90 11.05 -11.26
N GLY A 149 -16.72 10.48 -10.05
CA GLY A 149 -17.80 10.36 -9.09
C GLY A 149 -17.57 9.33 -8.00
N ALA A 150 -18.61 9.12 -7.19
CA ALA A 150 -18.65 8.03 -6.22
C ALA A 150 -18.71 6.65 -6.93
N PRO A 151 -18.30 5.56 -6.27
CA PRO A 151 -18.26 4.22 -6.87
C PRO A 151 -19.55 3.81 -7.58
N ASP A 152 -20.72 4.07 -7.00
CA ASP A 152 -22.01 3.69 -7.61
C ASP A 152 -22.31 4.48 -8.91
N ALA A 153 -21.92 5.76 -8.98
CA ALA A 153 -22.05 6.56 -10.19
C ALA A 153 -21.13 6.06 -11.29
N ILE A 154 -19.91 5.65 -10.96
CA ILE A 154 -18.91 5.13 -11.89
C ILE A 154 -19.34 3.76 -12.42
N ARG A 155 -19.83 2.87 -11.57
CA ARG A 155 -20.28 1.52 -11.92
C ARG A 155 -21.35 1.53 -13.03
N ASN A 156 -22.22 2.52 -13.00
CA ASN A 156 -23.36 2.64 -13.92
C ASN A 156 -23.10 3.60 -15.09
N ASN A 157 -21.89 4.15 -15.19
CA ASN A 157 -21.57 5.12 -16.24
C ASN A 157 -21.34 4.43 -17.60
N PRO A 158 -22.12 4.75 -18.67
CA PRO A 158 -21.98 4.08 -19.97
C PRO A 158 -20.59 4.24 -20.61
N ALA A 159 -19.92 5.38 -20.42
CA ALA A 159 -18.58 5.60 -20.95
C ALA A 159 -17.55 4.69 -20.27
N VAL A 160 -17.67 4.50 -18.94
CA VAL A 160 -16.80 3.59 -18.18
C VAL A 160 -17.07 2.14 -18.60
N ILE A 161 -18.34 1.75 -18.72
CA ILE A 161 -18.72 0.41 -19.18
C ILE A 161 -18.15 0.13 -20.57
N ALA A 162 -18.24 1.07 -21.50
CA ALA A 162 -17.70 0.91 -22.84
C ALA A 162 -16.17 0.82 -22.88
N SER A 163 -15.48 1.63 -22.06
CA SER A 163 -14.02 1.70 -22.03
C SER A 163 -13.37 0.52 -21.28
N TYR A 164 -13.89 0.17 -20.11
CA TYR A 164 -13.28 -0.82 -19.22
C TYR A 164 -13.91 -2.21 -19.27
N LEU A 165 -15.20 -2.31 -19.62
CA LEU A 165 -15.97 -3.55 -19.65
C LEU A 165 -16.37 -3.98 -21.06
N GLY A 166 -16.31 -3.07 -22.03
CA GLY A 166 -16.74 -3.32 -23.42
C GLY A 166 -15.86 -4.30 -24.21
N THR A 167 -14.69 -4.68 -23.68
CA THR A 167 -13.82 -5.69 -24.27
C THR A 167 -13.97 -7.08 -23.66
N ASP A 168 -14.71 -7.22 -22.57
CA ASP A 168 -14.88 -8.50 -21.90
C ASP A 168 -16.36 -8.77 -21.53
N GLU A 169 -17.15 -9.13 -22.53
CA GLU A 169 -18.56 -9.59 -22.34
C GLU A 169 -18.68 -10.71 -21.27
N ARG A 170 -17.58 -11.42 -20.99
CA ARG A 170 -17.50 -12.46 -19.96
C ARG A 170 -17.47 -11.90 -18.53
N ALA A 171 -16.97 -10.67 -18.35
CA ALA A 171 -16.97 -10.01 -17.03
C ALA A 171 -18.38 -9.56 -16.62
N ILE A 172 -19.18 -9.10 -17.59
CA ILE A 172 -20.56 -8.66 -17.36
C ILE A 172 -21.46 -9.84 -16.97
N GLN A 173 -21.27 -11.01 -17.58
CA GLN A 173 -22.08 -12.21 -17.27
C GLN A 173 -21.79 -12.79 -15.89
N ARG A 174 -20.56 -12.66 -15.35
CA ARG A 174 -20.20 -13.14 -14.01
C ARG A 174 -20.76 -12.27 -12.88
N SER A 175 -21.02 -10.99 -13.11
CA SER A 175 -21.62 -10.10 -12.10
C SER A 175 -23.13 -10.31 -11.95
N ASN A 176 -23.81 -10.86 -12.98
CA ASN A 176 -25.26 -11.11 -12.98
C ASN A 176 -25.66 -12.51 -12.51
N THR A 177 -24.70 -13.36 -12.12
CA THR A 177 -24.99 -14.78 -11.76
C THR A 177 -24.83 -15.04 -10.25
N LYS A 178 -24.87 -14.00 -9.42
CA LYS A 178 -24.94 -14.14 -7.94
C LYS A 178 -26.20 -13.44 -7.43
N ASP A 179 -27.35 -14.05 -7.68
CA ASP A 179 -28.55 -14.02 -6.86
C ASP A 179 -28.75 -15.39 -6.24
#